data_de4344f71d721584836af263d5aff411
#
_entry.id   de4344f71d721584836af263d5aff411
#
_cell.length_a   1.000
_cell.length_b   1.000
_cell.length_c   1.000
_cell.angle_alpha   90.00
_cell.angle_beta   90.00
_cell.angle_gamma   90.00
#
_symmetry.space_group_name_H-M   'P 1'
#
loop_
_entity.id
_entity.type
_entity.pdbx_description
1 polymer ?
#
loop_
_entity_poly.entity_id
_entity_poly.type
_entity_poly.pdbx_seq_one_letter_code
_entity_poly.pdbx_strand_id
1 'polypeptide(L)'
;MKKYESLTIRVGPKAYQEIEVNGLDIKKIKTIMGASGGPKWLVLSHLDKLIIDKILPRLEGPVHLISSSISSWRFVCYAQKDPLKAIKNFEYGYINQYLPKKYKKGFLNVRLREMVD
;
A
#
# COMPACT_ATOMS: atom_id res chain seq x y z
N MET A 1 25.37 -14.26 6.85
CA MET A 1 24.01 -13.71 6.66
C MET A 1 23.95 -12.37 7.36
N LYS A 2 23.75 -11.26 6.61
CA LYS A 2 23.59 -9.94 7.24
C LYS A 2 22.24 -9.93 7.95
N LYS A 3 22.28 -9.83 9.27
CA LYS A 3 21.07 -9.67 10.09
C LYS A 3 20.55 -8.24 9.87
N TYR A 4 19.43 -8.08 9.21
CA TYR A 4 18.79 -6.78 9.08
C TYR A 4 18.04 -6.49 10.40
N GLU A 5 18.65 -5.73 11.28
CA GLU A 5 18.06 -5.34 12.58
C GLU A 5 16.97 -4.27 12.47
N SER A 6 16.73 -3.76 11.24
CA SER A 6 15.80 -2.65 11.00
C SER A 6 14.33 -3.06 10.83
N LEU A 7 14.01 -4.36 10.76
CA LEU A 7 12.66 -4.84 10.58
C LEU A 7 12.21 -5.70 11.76
N THR A 8 11.20 -5.24 12.47
CA THR A 8 10.54 -6.01 13.53
C THR A 8 9.16 -6.45 13.04
N ILE A 9 8.93 -7.76 12.98
CA ILE A 9 7.63 -8.34 12.64
C ILE A 9 6.89 -8.65 13.95
N ARG A 10 5.69 -8.10 14.10
CA ARG A 10 4.81 -8.35 15.23
C ARG A 10 3.59 -9.12 14.74
N VAL A 11 3.24 -10.20 15.41
CA VAL A 11 2.13 -11.08 15.05
C VAL A 11 1.30 -11.42 16.27
N GLY A 12 0.01 -11.74 16.05
CA GLY A 12 -0.84 -12.24 17.11
C GLY A 12 -0.46 -13.68 17.51
N PRO A 13 -0.90 -14.16 18.69
CA PRO A 13 -0.48 -15.46 19.23
C PRO A 13 -0.71 -16.63 18.29
N LYS A 14 -1.87 -16.66 17.61
CA LYS A 14 -2.21 -17.73 16.66
C LYS A 14 -1.30 -17.74 15.43
N ALA A 15 -1.02 -16.56 14.86
CA ALA A 15 -0.09 -16.43 13.73
C ALA A 15 1.35 -16.70 14.14
N TYR A 16 1.72 -16.38 15.38
CA TYR A 16 3.04 -16.67 15.93
C TYR A 16 3.33 -18.18 15.94
N GLN A 17 2.39 -18.97 16.46
CA GLN A 17 2.51 -20.44 16.50
C GLN A 17 2.70 -21.03 15.10
N GLU A 18 1.92 -20.55 14.13
CA GLU A 18 2.03 -21.01 12.74
C GLU A 18 3.38 -20.65 12.12
N ILE A 19 3.84 -19.40 12.32
CA ILE A 19 5.10 -18.90 11.76
C ILE A 19 6.31 -19.55 12.42
N GLU A 20 6.24 -19.85 13.72
CA GLU A 20 7.32 -20.52 14.46
C GLU A 20 7.58 -21.93 13.93
N VAL A 21 6.53 -22.65 13.54
CA VAL A 21 6.62 -24.03 13.04
C VAL A 21 6.91 -24.07 11.54
N ASN A 22 6.22 -23.27 10.74
CA ASN A 22 6.17 -23.38 9.28
C ASN A 22 6.89 -22.23 8.55
N GLY A 23 7.36 -21.21 9.28
CA GLY A 23 7.86 -19.97 8.70
C GLY A 23 6.74 -19.05 8.20
N LEU A 24 7.10 -17.86 7.75
CA LEU A 24 6.16 -16.90 7.15
C LEU A 24 5.88 -17.30 5.70
N ASP A 25 4.70 -17.84 5.47
CA ASP A 25 4.22 -18.16 4.12
C ASP A 25 3.43 -16.99 3.54
N ILE A 26 4.06 -16.21 2.66
CA ILE A 26 3.45 -15.05 2.00
C ILE A 26 2.19 -15.45 1.20
N LYS A 27 2.15 -16.63 0.62
CA LYS A 27 1.00 -17.12 -0.19
C LYS A 27 -0.30 -17.20 0.60
N LYS A 28 -0.21 -17.35 1.92
CA LYS A 28 -1.36 -17.43 2.83
C LYS A 28 -1.97 -16.06 3.16
N ILE A 29 -1.38 -14.95 2.74
CA ILE A 29 -1.93 -13.61 2.97
C ILE A 29 -3.21 -13.46 2.15
N LYS A 30 -4.33 -13.19 2.83
CA LYS A 30 -5.66 -12.99 2.21
C LYS A 30 -6.17 -11.57 2.34
N THR A 31 -5.55 -10.77 3.19
CA THR A 31 -5.98 -9.39 3.46
C THR A 31 -4.78 -8.49 3.66
N ILE A 32 -4.80 -7.34 3.01
CA ILE A 32 -3.84 -6.26 3.22
C ILE A 32 -4.63 -5.06 3.75
N MET A 33 -4.18 -4.49 4.86
CA MET A 33 -4.84 -3.37 5.51
C MET A 33 -3.99 -2.10 5.40
N GLY A 34 -4.63 -1.00 5.03
CA GLY A 34 -4.00 0.31 4.90
C GLY A 34 -4.61 1.34 5.83
N ALA A 35 -3.77 1.96 6.67
CA ALA A 35 -4.19 3.02 7.57
C ALA A 35 -4.21 4.39 6.89
N SER A 36 -5.00 5.31 7.44
CA SER A 36 -4.97 6.72 7.09
C SER A 36 -3.64 7.36 7.54
N GLY A 37 -3.23 8.44 6.89
CA GLY A 37 -1.98 9.11 7.24
C GLY A 37 -1.70 10.38 6.44
N GLY A 38 -2.59 10.75 5.51
CA GLY A 38 -2.38 11.90 4.62
C GLY A 38 -1.02 11.84 3.92
N PRO A 39 -0.26 12.94 3.84
CA PRO A 39 1.03 13.00 3.16
C PRO A 39 2.09 12.05 3.70
N LYS A 40 1.94 11.55 4.92
CA LYS A 40 2.88 10.60 5.54
C LYS A 40 2.98 9.29 4.77
N TRP A 41 2.03 8.96 3.89
CA TRP A 41 2.10 7.77 3.06
C TRP A 41 3.35 7.73 2.17
N LEU A 42 3.91 8.89 1.81
CA LEU A 42 5.11 8.98 0.97
C LEU A 42 6.31 8.22 1.54
N VAL A 43 6.41 8.09 2.88
CA VAL A 43 7.46 7.27 3.51
C VAL A 43 7.28 5.78 3.22
N LEU A 44 6.08 5.36 2.83
CA LEU A 44 5.74 3.99 2.48
C LEU A 44 5.83 3.70 0.99
N SER A 45 6.17 4.68 0.14
CA SER A 45 6.10 4.52 -1.32
C SER A 45 7.03 3.40 -1.82
N HIS A 46 8.20 3.23 -1.22
CA HIS A 46 9.10 2.12 -1.54
C HIS A 46 8.54 0.77 -1.10
N LEU A 47 7.84 0.73 0.04
CA LEU A 47 7.16 -0.48 0.50
C LEU A 47 5.99 -0.84 -0.42
N ASP A 48 5.22 0.15 -0.91
CA ASP A 48 4.16 -0.08 -1.89
C ASP A 48 4.71 -0.71 -3.17
N LYS A 49 5.79 -0.16 -3.71
CA LYS A 49 6.46 -0.70 -4.90
C LYS A 49 6.97 -2.13 -4.68
N LEU A 50 7.52 -2.41 -3.50
CA LEU A 50 7.94 -3.76 -3.11
C LEU A 50 6.76 -4.73 -3.02
N ILE A 51 5.66 -4.32 -2.38
CA ILE A 51 4.45 -5.14 -2.26
C ILE A 51 3.89 -5.46 -3.64
N ILE A 52 3.76 -4.46 -4.51
CA ILE A 52 3.25 -4.63 -5.88
C ILE A 52 4.15 -5.56 -6.70
N ASP A 53 5.47 -5.38 -6.64
CA ASP A 53 6.42 -6.10 -7.49
C ASP A 53 6.74 -7.51 -6.97
N LYS A 54 6.86 -7.68 -5.66
CA LYS A 54 7.38 -8.92 -5.06
C LYS A 54 6.37 -9.73 -4.27
N ILE A 55 5.33 -9.10 -3.71
CA ILE A 55 4.39 -9.77 -2.83
C ILE A 55 3.10 -10.13 -3.59
N LEU A 56 2.41 -9.15 -4.18
CA LEU A 56 1.14 -9.39 -4.87
C LEU A 56 1.20 -10.52 -5.91
N PRO A 57 2.26 -10.64 -6.74
CA PRO A 57 2.32 -11.75 -7.72
C PRO A 57 2.48 -13.15 -7.11
N ARG A 58 2.82 -13.23 -5.83
CA ARG A 58 3.00 -14.51 -5.11
C ARG A 58 1.78 -14.93 -4.30
N LEU A 59 0.79 -14.04 -4.17
CA LEU A 59 -0.42 -14.34 -3.40
C LEU A 59 -1.31 -15.31 -4.18
N GLU A 60 -1.87 -16.29 -3.48
CA GLU A 60 -2.76 -17.28 -4.07
C GLU A 60 -4.22 -16.92 -3.82
N GLY A 61 -4.98 -16.77 -4.90
CA GLY A 61 -6.42 -16.45 -4.88
C GLY A 61 -6.71 -14.97 -4.61
N PRO A 62 -7.96 -14.63 -4.37
CA PRO A 62 -8.38 -13.25 -4.17
C PRO A 62 -7.82 -12.68 -2.87
N VAL A 63 -7.37 -11.42 -2.92
CA VAL A 63 -6.84 -10.67 -1.78
C VAL A 63 -7.76 -9.50 -1.49
N HIS A 64 -8.17 -9.39 -0.22
CA HIS A 64 -9.00 -8.28 0.24
C HIS A 64 -8.12 -7.08 0.60
N LEU A 65 -8.43 -5.92 0.03
CA LEU A 65 -7.78 -4.65 0.33
C LEU A 65 -8.72 -3.82 1.22
N ILE A 66 -8.38 -3.67 2.48
CA ILE A 66 -9.15 -2.89 3.46
C ILE A 66 -8.38 -1.60 3.75
N SER A 67 -9.01 -0.46 3.55
CA SER A 67 -8.30 0.81 3.59
C SER A 67 -9.12 1.96 4.17
N SER A 68 -8.43 3.00 4.60
CA SER A 68 -9.01 4.23 5.09
C SER A 68 -8.26 5.45 4.55
N SER A 69 -8.99 6.46 4.06
CA SER A 69 -8.43 7.73 3.59
C SER A 69 -7.39 7.54 2.47
N ILE A 70 -6.19 8.08 2.61
CA ILE A 70 -5.13 8.04 1.58
C ILE A 70 -4.75 6.62 1.16
N SER A 71 -4.83 5.64 2.05
CA SER A 71 -4.53 4.26 1.68
C SER A 71 -5.55 3.67 0.70
N SER A 72 -6.77 4.22 0.63
CA SER A 72 -7.74 3.82 -0.40
C SER A 72 -7.24 4.15 -1.80
N TRP A 73 -6.63 5.30 -1.98
CA TRP A 73 -6.03 5.69 -3.27
C TRP A 73 -4.81 4.85 -3.64
N ARG A 74 -3.98 4.52 -2.65
CA ARG A 74 -2.86 3.59 -2.84
C ARG A 74 -3.36 2.21 -3.30
N PHE A 75 -4.43 1.71 -2.69
CA PHE A 75 -5.01 0.41 -3.04
C PHE A 75 -5.80 0.42 -4.35
N VAL A 76 -6.33 1.57 -4.76
CA VAL A 76 -6.83 1.75 -6.14
C VAL A 76 -5.68 1.54 -7.14
N CYS A 77 -4.49 2.05 -6.85
CA CYS A 77 -3.31 1.78 -7.69
C CYS A 77 -2.95 0.29 -7.74
N TYR A 78 -3.06 -0.43 -6.61
CA TYR A 78 -2.80 -1.89 -6.56
C TYR A 78 -3.76 -2.69 -7.45
N ALA A 79 -4.99 -2.21 -7.62
CA ALA A 79 -6.03 -2.85 -8.41
C ALA A 79 -6.01 -2.48 -9.91
N GLN A 80 -5.08 -1.62 -10.35
CA GLN A 80 -4.96 -1.24 -11.76
C GLN A 80 -4.32 -2.36 -12.59
N LYS A 81 -4.49 -2.27 -13.91
CA LYS A 81 -3.87 -3.21 -14.87
C LYS A 81 -2.34 -3.21 -14.78
N ASP A 82 -1.75 -2.05 -14.53
CA ASP A 82 -0.32 -1.86 -14.27
C ASP A 82 -0.14 -1.16 -12.91
N PRO A 83 -0.17 -1.91 -11.80
CA PRO A 83 -0.13 -1.33 -10.47
C PRO A 83 1.15 -0.54 -10.18
N LEU A 84 2.28 -0.99 -10.75
CA LEU A 84 3.57 -0.32 -10.52
C LEU A 84 3.64 1.03 -11.21
N LYS A 85 3.09 1.14 -12.40
CA LYS A 85 2.96 2.41 -13.12
C LYS A 85 1.98 3.32 -12.39
N ALA A 86 0.83 2.80 -11.98
CA ALA A 86 -0.19 3.57 -11.26
C ALA A 86 0.33 4.18 -9.96
N ILE A 87 1.05 3.41 -9.13
CA ILE A 87 1.58 3.94 -7.87
C ILE A 87 2.70 4.98 -8.09
N LYS A 88 3.51 4.83 -9.14
CA LYS A 88 4.53 5.83 -9.53
C LYS A 88 3.89 7.13 -10.01
N ASN A 89 2.86 7.05 -10.83
CA ASN A 89 2.10 8.21 -11.29
C ASN A 89 1.43 8.91 -10.12
N PHE A 90 0.80 8.15 -9.22
CA PHE A 90 0.17 8.68 -8.03
C PHE A 90 1.16 9.41 -7.13
N GLU A 91 2.33 8.83 -6.87
CA GLU A 91 3.41 9.45 -6.10
C GLU A 91 3.87 10.76 -6.75
N TYR A 92 4.15 10.74 -8.04
CA TYR A 92 4.58 11.92 -8.79
C TYR A 92 3.53 13.04 -8.74
N GLY A 93 2.27 12.71 -9.05
CA GLY A 93 1.16 13.66 -9.00
C GLY A 93 0.93 14.22 -7.60
N TYR A 94 1.07 13.37 -6.57
CA TYR A 94 0.89 13.79 -5.18
C TYR A 94 1.97 14.76 -4.71
N ILE A 95 3.24 14.53 -5.07
CA ILE A 95 4.36 15.41 -4.73
C ILE A 95 4.25 16.76 -5.46
N ASN A 96 3.83 16.74 -6.72
CA ASN A 96 3.78 17.92 -7.57
C ASN A 96 2.42 18.63 -7.59
N GLN A 97 1.46 18.20 -6.75
CA GLN A 97 0.16 18.81 -6.72
C GLN A 97 0.22 20.26 -6.18
N TYR A 98 -0.52 21.15 -6.82
CA TYR A 98 -0.80 22.47 -6.30
C TYR A 98 -2.14 22.46 -5.57
N LEU A 99 -2.12 22.85 -4.30
CA LEU A 99 -3.31 23.01 -3.49
C LEU A 99 -3.58 24.50 -3.28
N PRO A 100 -4.65 25.07 -3.84
CA PRO A 100 -5.00 26.45 -3.57
C PRO A 100 -5.36 26.64 -2.09
N LYS A 101 -5.11 27.84 -1.54
CA LYS A 101 -5.40 28.17 -0.12
C LYS A 101 -6.85 27.93 0.28
N LYS A 102 -7.78 28.07 -0.68
CA LYS A 102 -9.20 27.77 -0.50
C LYS A 102 -9.68 26.90 -1.67
N TYR A 103 -10.31 25.79 -1.41
CA TYR A 103 -10.89 24.90 -2.41
C TYR A 103 -12.26 24.37 -1.95
N LYS A 104 -13.11 24.04 -2.93
CA LYS A 104 -14.45 23.48 -2.66
C LYS A 104 -14.35 22.05 -2.10
N LYS A 105 -15.36 21.65 -1.32
CA LYS A 105 -15.52 20.25 -0.88
C LYS A 105 -15.46 19.31 -2.09
N GLY A 106 -14.68 18.25 -1.97
CA GLY A 106 -14.50 17.27 -3.05
C GLY A 106 -13.32 17.55 -4.00
N PHE A 107 -12.73 18.73 -3.99
CA PHE A 107 -11.59 19.08 -4.86
C PHE A 107 -10.45 18.06 -4.75
N LEU A 108 -10.07 17.67 -3.52
CA LEU A 108 -9.01 16.69 -3.31
C LEU A 108 -9.33 15.33 -3.94
N ASN A 109 -10.57 14.88 -3.86
CA ASN A 109 -10.97 13.59 -4.43
C ASN A 109 -10.87 13.61 -5.97
N VAL A 110 -11.22 14.73 -6.62
CA VAL A 110 -11.05 14.88 -8.06
C VAL A 110 -9.58 14.85 -8.43
N ARG A 111 -8.74 15.61 -7.73
CA ARG A 111 -7.29 15.62 -7.99
C ARG A 111 -6.64 14.27 -7.78
N LEU A 112 -7.02 13.53 -6.72
CA LEU A 112 -6.49 12.21 -6.46
C LEU A 112 -6.90 11.19 -7.54
N ARG A 113 -8.13 11.31 -8.07
CA ARG A 113 -8.59 10.48 -9.19
C ARG A 113 -7.73 10.71 -10.44
N GLU A 114 -7.51 11.97 -10.81
CA GLU A 114 -6.67 12.34 -11.96
C GLU A 114 -5.22 11.81 -11.87
N MET A 115 -4.73 11.55 -10.67
CA MET A 115 -3.37 11.01 -10.46
C MET A 115 -3.28 9.49 -10.63
N VAL A 116 -4.41 8.80 -10.53
CA VAL A 116 -4.46 7.33 -10.65
C VAL A 116 -4.75 6.90 -12.09
N ASP A 117 -5.55 7.68 -12.83
CA ASP A 117 -5.86 7.44 -14.24
C ASP A 117 -4.65 7.74 -15.14
#